data_3273569fc480012c2a5b448f6975fa7d
#
_entry.id   3273569fc480012c2a5b448f6975fa7d
#
_cell.length_a   1.000
_cell.length_b   1.000
_cell.length_c   1.000
_cell.angle_alpha   90.00
_cell.angle_beta   90.00
_cell.angle_gamma   90.00
#
_symmetry.space_group_name_H-M   'P 1'
#
loop_
_entity.id
_entity.type
_entity.pdbx_description
1 polymer ?
#
loop_
_entity_poly.entity_id
_entity_poly.type
_entity_poly.pdbx_seq_one_letter_code
_entity_poly.pdbx_strand_id
1 'polypeptide(L)'
;MPSHPVTLTVEELVELNRKLSAMRHDINNQLSLIIAAAELIRHKPQTAERMMATLVEQPPRIAAALQKFSTECESALGISRH
;
A
#
# COMPACT_ATOMS: atom_id res chain seq x y z
N MET A 1 7.45 -18.52 11.76
CA MET A 1 7.70 -19.47 10.62
C MET A 1 6.90 -20.73 10.82
N PRO A 2 6.30 -21.25 9.77
CA PRO A 2 5.64 -22.56 9.88
C PRO A 2 6.67 -23.63 10.12
N SER A 3 6.27 -24.68 10.85
CA SER A 3 7.18 -25.79 11.17
C SER A 3 7.33 -26.81 10.04
N HIS A 4 6.62 -26.61 8.93
CA HIS A 4 6.65 -27.50 7.77
C HIS A 4 6.58 -26.67 6.49
N PRO A 5 6.98 -27.23 5.34
CA PRO A 5 6.95 -26.50 4.08
C PRO A 5 5.55 -26.03 3.73
N VAL A 6 5.49 -24.84 3.17
CA VAL A 6 4.24 -24.26 2.65
C VAL A 6 4.17 -24.58 1.15
N THR A 7 3.03 -25.12 0.72
CA THR A 7 2.81 -25.44 -0.69
C THR A 7 1.71 -24.53 -1.24
N LEU A 8 2.03 -23.86 -2.33
CA LEU A 8 1.07 -22.98 -3.03
C LEU A 8 0.87 -23.51 -4.45
N THR A 9 -0.37 -23.44 -4.92
CA THR A 9 -0.67 -23.76 -6.31
C THR A 9 -0.23 -22.60 -7.20
N VAL A 10 -0.14 -22.86 -8.51
CA VAL A 10 0.17 -21.81 -9.48
C VAL A 10 -0.89 -20.71 -9.41
N GLU A 11 -2.17 -21.09 -9.28
CA GLU A 11 -3.27 -20.13 -9.18
C GLU A 11 -3.14 -19.26 -7.94
N GLU A 12 -2.71 -19.82 -6.81
CA GLU A 12 -2.50 -19.06 -5.59
C GLU A 12 -1.35 -18.07 -5.73
N LEU A 13 -0.27 -18.48 -6.40
CA LEU A 13 0.86 -17.60 -6.66
C LEU A 13 0.48 -16.45 -7.59
N VAL A 14 -0.28 -16.75 -8.65
CA VAL A 14 -0.78 -15.73 -9.57
C VAL A 14 -1.66 -14.72 -8.82
N GLU A 15 -2.53 -15.20 -7.94
CA GLU A 15 -3.41 -14.34 -7.16
C GLU A 15 -2.62 -13.45 -6.19
N LEU A 16 -1.61 -14.01 -5.52
CA LEU A 16 -0.75 -13.22 -4.64
C LEU A 16 0.00 -12.14 -5.42
N ASN A 17 0.49 -12.47 -6.60
CA ASN A 17 1.17 -11.50 -7.46
C ASN A 17 0.23 -10.40 -7.91
N ARG A 18 -1.04 -10.75 -8.22
CA ARG A 18 -2.05 -9.76 -8.59
C ARG A 18 -2.30 -8.80 -7.43
N LYS A 19 -2.40 -9.32 -6.22
CA LYS A 19 -2.62 -8.49 -5.02
C LYS A 19 -1.42 -7.59 -4.74
N LEU A 20 -0.21 -8.10 -4.96
CA LEU A 20 1.01 -7.30 -4.83
C LEU A 20 1.01 -6.14 -5.83
N SER A 21 0.66 -6.42 -7.08
CA SER A 21 0.59 -5.40 -8.13
C SER A 21 -0.46 -4.34 -7.80
N ALA A 22 -1.62 -4.75 -7.29
CA ALA A 22 -2.67 -3.82 -6.89
C ALA A 22 -2.19 -2.93 -5.73
N MET A 23 -1.50 -3.51 -4.76
CA MET A 23 -0.94 -2.75 -3.64
C MET A 23 0.07 -1.71 -4.14
N ARG A 24 0.99 -2.11 -5.02
CA ARG A 24 1.98 -1.19 -5.57
C ARG A 24 1.31 -0.05 -6.33
N HIS A 25 0.27 -0.36 -7.10
CA HIS A 25 -0.48 0.65 -7.84
C HIS A 25 -1.12 1.66 -6.87
N ASP A 26 -1.75 1.17 -5.81
CA ASP A 26 -2.38 2.03 -4.81
C ASP A 26 -1.34 2.93 -4.12
N ILE A 27 -0.21 2.35 -3.71
CA ILE A 27 0.85 3.12 -3.05
C ILE A 27 1.43 4.17 -4.01
N ASN A 28 1.66 3.80 -5.27
CA ASN A 28 2.18 4.75 -6.25
C ASN A 28 1.20 5.91 -6.47
N ASN A 29 -0.11 5.64 -6.44
CA ASN A 29 -1.11 6.70 -6.52
C ASN A 29 -1.00 7.65 -5.33
N GLN A 30 -0.82 7.12 -4.12
CA GLN A 30 -0.69 7.96 -2.93
C GLN A 30 0.60 8.79 -2.99
N LEU A 31 1.71 8.19 -3.43
CA LEU A 31 2.96 8.91 -3.60
C LEU A 31 2.85 10.03 -4.64
N SER A 32 2.15 9.77 -5.74
CA SER A 32 1.91 10.78 -6.77
C SER A 32 1.10 11.95 -6.22
N LEU A 33 0.11 11.68 -5.37
CA LEU A 33 -0.68 12.73 -4.73
C LEU A 33 0.16 13.56 -3.77
N ILE A 34 1.08 12.92 -3.04
CA ILE A 34 2.00 13.62 -2.15
C ILE A 34 2.89 14.57 -2.96
N ILE A 35 3.46 14.07 -4.05
CA ILE A 35 4.34 14.86 -4.92
C ILE A 35 3.57 16.02 -5.52
N ALA A 36 2.36 15.76 -6.04
CA ALA A 36 1.53 16.79 -6.65
C ALA A 36 1.16 17.88 -5.64
N ALA A 37 0.79 17.49 -4.42
CA ALA A 37 0.44 18.44 -3.38
C ALA A 37 1.66 19.29 -2.98
N ALA A 38 2.83 18.66 -2.83
CA ALA A 38 4.06 19.37 -2.49
C ALA A 38 4.45 20.37 -3.59
N GLU A 39 4.35 19.97 -4.86
CA GLU A 39 4.64 20.85 -5.98
C GLU A 39 3.67 22.02 -6.04
N LEU A 40 2.40 21.77 -5.76
CA LEU A 40 1.40 22.83 -5.77
C LEU A 40 1.68 23.85 -4.67
N ILE A 41 2.05 23.40 -3.47
CA ILE A 41 2.44 24.30 -2.38
C ILE A 41 3.64 25.15 -2.78
N ARG A 42 4.61 24.51 -3.42
CA ARG A 42 5.83 25.18 -3.86
C ARG A 42 5.55 26.30 -4.86
N HIS A 43 4.67 26.05 -5.82
CA HIS A 43 4.36 27.02 -6.89
C HIS A 43 3.25 28.00 -6.50
N LYS A 44 2.33 27.58 -5.64
CA LYS A 44 1.21 28.39 -5.19
C LYS A 44 1.05 28.26 -3.67
N PRO A 45 1.90 28.97 -2.90
CA PRO A 45 1.88 28.85 -1.44
C PRO A 45 0.52 29.10 -0.79
N GLN A 46 -0.35 29.85 -1.45
CA GLN A 46 -1.70 30.10 -0.95
C GLN A 46 -2.56 28.82 -0.88
N THR A 47 -2.12 27.74 -1.51
CA THR A 47 -2.82 26.45 -1.45
C THR A 47 -2.36 25.57 -0.29
N ALA A 48 -1.38 26.04 0.49
CA ALA A 48 -0.71 25.20 1.50
C ALA A 48 -1.68 24.55 2.47
N GLU A 49 -2.62 25.30 3.03
CA GLU A 49 -3.56 24.76 4.02
C GLU A 49 -4.38 23.59 3.44
N ARG A 50 -4.90 23.80 2.24
CA ARG A 50 -5.70 22.76 1.56
C ARG A 50 -4.86 21.56 1.18
N MET A 51 -3.64 21.81 0.69
CA MET A 51 -2.74 20.71 0.26
C MET A 51 -2.18 19.95 1.44
N MET A 52 -1.99 20.60 2.59
CA MET A 52 -1.56 19.91 3.80
C MET A 52 -2.61 18.88 4.25
N ALA A 53 -3.89 19.22 4.12
CA ALA A 53 -4.97 18.28 4.42
C ALA A 53 -4.86 17.04 3.53
N THR A 54 -4.58 17.23 2.24
CA THR A 54 -4.36 16.11 1.30
C THR A 54 -3.15 15.28 1.70
N LEU A 55 -2.04 15.96 2.06
CA LEU A 55 -0.79 15.29 2.44
C LEU A 55 -0.96 14.38 3.65
N VAL A 56 -1.65 14.84 4.69
CA VAL A 56 -1.79 14.05 5.92
C VAL A 56 -2.71 12.85 5.75
N GLU A 57 -3.52 12.81 4.68
CA GLU A 57 -4.38 11.67 4.39
C GLU A 57 -3.63 10.50 3.75
N GLN A 58 -2.48 10.77 3.11
CA GLN A 58 -1.82 9.73 2.30
C GLN A 58 -1.10 8.66 3.12
N PRO A 59 -0.30 9.00 4.17
CA PRO A 59 0.38 7.96 4.94
C PRO A 59 -0.55 6.89 5.52
N PRO A 60 -1.71 7.24 6.12
CA PRO A 60 -2.64 6.20 6.59
C PRO A 60 -3.14 5.30 5.46
N ARG A 61 -3.35 5.84 4.27
CA ARG A 61 -3.79 5.03 3.12
C ARG A 61 -2.70 4.07 2.65
N ILE A 62 -1.45 4.53 2.66
CA ILE A 62 -0.30 3.68 2.34
C ILE A 62 -0.19 2.57 3.36
N ALA A 63 -0.27 2.92 4.64
CA ALA A 63 -0.20 1.95 5.73
C ALA A 63 -1.32 0.91 5.62
N ALA A 64 -2.54 1.34 5.27
CA ALA A 64 -3.67 0.43 5.10
C ALA A 64 -3.45 -0.54 3.94
N ALA A 65 -2.89 -0.05 2.81
CA ALA A 65 -2.59 -0.89 1.65
C ALA A 65 -1.55 -1.96 2.00
N LEU A 66 -0.50 -1.57 2.72
CA LEU A 66 0.54 -2.48 3.18
C LEU A 66 -0.03 -3.52 4.14
N GLN A 67 -0.85 -3.09 5.10
CA GLN A 67 -1.45 -4.00 6.07
C GLN A 67 -2.39 -5.00 5.41
N LYS A 68 -3.19 -4.54 4.46
CA LYS A 68 -4.09 -5.41 3.71
C LYS A 68 -3.31 -6.51 2.97
N PHE A 69 -2.26 -6.12 2.25
CA PHE A 69 -1.45 -7.09 1.52
C PHE A 69 -0.75 -8.07 2.48
N SER A 70 -0.21 -7.55 3.58
CA SER A 70 0.46 -8.36 4.59
C SER A 70 -0.49 -9.43 5.15
N THR A 71 -1.72 -9.04 5.48
CA THR A 71 -2.74 -9.95 6.00
C THR A 71 -3.10 -11.01 4.97
N GLU A 72 -3.29 -10.62 3.72
CA GLU A 72 -3.61 -11.56 2.64
C GLU A 72 -2.48 -12.53 2.39
N CYS A 73 -1.24 -12.05 2.46
CA CYS A 73 -0.06 -12.88 2.28
C CYS A 73 0.08 -13.90 3.42
N GLU A 74 -0.09 -13.44 4.65
CA GLU A 74 -0.03 -14.31 5.83
C GLU A 74 -1.11 -15.38 5.80
N SER A 75 -2.31 -15.02 5.36
CA SER A 75 -3.42 -15.95 5.20
C SER A 75 -3.09 -17.03 4.18
N ALA A 76 -2.55 -16.64 3.02
CA ALA A 76 -2.18 -17.57 1.95
C ALA A 76 -1.06 -18.50 2.37
N LEU A 77 -0.12 -18.03 3.19
CA LEU A 77 1.02 -18.81 3.65
C LEU A 77 0.73 -19.59 4.93
N GLY A 78 -0.44 -19.38 5.55
CA GLY A 78 -0.79 -20.04 6.81
C GLY A 78 0.03 -19.55 7.99
N ILE A 79 0.53 -18.31 7.91
CA ILE A 79 1.30 -17.69 8.98
C ILE A 79 0.38 -16.87 9.86
N SER A 80 0.49 -17.08 11.18
CA SER A 80 -0.28 -16.31 12.15
C SER A 80 0.58 -15.19 12.69
N ARG A 81 0.01 -14.01 12.79
CA ARG A 81 0.69 -12.84 13.32
C ARG A 81 0.15 -12.50 14.71
N HIS A 82 1.06 -12.24 15.60
CA HIS A 82 0.74 -11.87 16.98
C HIS A 82 1.35 -10.54 17.38
#